data_a2e6603e8f72aab298ec4e9778b05933
#
_entry.id   a2e6603e8f72aab298ec4e9778b05933
#
_cell.length_a   1.000
_cell.length_b   1.000
_cell.length_c   1.000
_cell.angle_alpha   90.00
_cell.angle_beta   90.00
_cell.angle_gamma   90.00
#
_symmetry.space_group_name_H-M   'P 1'
#
loop_
_entity.id
_entity.type
_entity.pdbx_description
1 polymer ?
#
loop_
_entity_poly.entity_id
_entity_poly.type
_entity_poly.pdbx_seq_one_letter_code
_entity_poly.pdbx_strand_id
1 'polypeptide(L)'
;SAAYLSIARGGGFSGQGRGTMADGTSLSYSSWYGASNGVLNTLFRNPDGTFAYDKIQEMNANSTTGSNLVMAKSNNAHEWYGLVSTYKNELLPKKLTLTAGLDMRYYVGRHNNEIVDLYDGEYYMDDSSRSGVSAANNAAAADPNWKYEKLGVGDIVYRDWIGHTHQEGVFGQLEYSILNKKFNFVLAGSISNTGYWRVDHFNYDKAHEKSEKLNFLGGTIKGGANYNINRYNNVFFNLGYISRAPFYSGGAFLTSAKSNAINPDAVNEKVISYEIGYGFHNPVFSFVANAYYTNWKDKTSTRGGEITSGEHAGDRYSLNMQGVDARHMGVEMNFTYRPVKWFELEGMLSVGDWVWDSNAKGYFYNQNGEPLKDLRGTVASGILADDHAWAVLNQKGVKVGGSAQTTGSIGINIRPLDGFRFGLDWVASGRNYSDYQVSSSNYSANSTINVADPWRIPWGNQFDFSASYSFKIAGVRATLNGNINNLFNHYYVMDAYNNITTAGEWDNVYRVFYSFGRTYSVRLKVNF
;
A
#
# COMPACT_ATOMS: atom_id res chain seq x y z
N SER A 1 -19.61 14.60 -19.02
CA SER A 1 -18.59 15.08 -18.06
C SER A 1 -19.06 14.87 -16.63
N ALA A 2 -18.14 14.53 -15.74
CA ALA A 2 -18.37 14.44 -14.31
C ALA A 2 -17.25 15.18 -13.58
N ALA A 3 -17.63 16.08 -12.68
CA ALA A 3 -16.73 16.66 -11.69
C ALA A 3 -16.99 15.99 -10.34
N TYR A 4 -15.97 15.75 -9.56
CA TYR A 4 -16.09 15.16 -8.24
C TYR A 4 -15.14 15.79 -7.23
N LEU A 5 -15.58 15.77 -5.98
CA LEU A 5 -14.81 16.17 -4.82
C LEU A 5 -14.88 15.05 -3.78
N SER A 6 -13.75 14.66 -3.24
CA SER A 6 -13.67 13.77 -2.08
C SER A 6 -12.86 14.45 -0.99
N ILE A 7 -13.42 14.51 0.21
CA ILE A 7 -12.73 15.01 1.40
C ILE A 7 -12.79 13.91 2.44
N ALA A 8 -11.65 13.53 2.96
CA ALA A 8 -11.58 12.58 4.06
C ALA A 8 -10.65 13.10 5.15
N ARG A 9 -11.00 12.78 6.37
CA ARG A 9 -10.19 13.02 7.57
C ARG A 9 -10.15 11.72 8.35
N GLY A 10 -8.96 11.30 8.69
CA GLY A 10 -8.72 10.09 9.46
C GLY A 10 -7.49 10.27 10.32
N GLY A 11 -7.24 9.29 11.15
CA GLY A 11 -6.05 9.28 11.98
C GLY A 11 -6.13 8.16 12.99
N GLY A 12 -5.02 7.92 13.67
CA GLY A 12 -4.92 6.95 14.76
C GLY A 12 -4.14 7.55 15.91
N PHE A 13 -4.40 7.04 17.08
CA PHE A 13 -3.60 7.40 18.24
C PHE A 13 -2.26 6.69 18.19
N SER A 14 -1.20 7.42 18.55
CA SER A 14 0.19 6.95 18.54
C SER A 14 0.91 7.52 19.74
N GLY A 15 1.41 6.65 20.61
CA GLY A 15 2.26 7.07 21.72
C GLY A 15 3.57 7.66 21.20
N GLN A 16 4.05 8.69 21.86
CA GLN A 16 5.39 9.24 21.69
C GLN A 16 6.14 9.11 23.02
N GLY A 17 7.45 8.98 22.96
CA GLY A 17 8.26 8.83 24.15
C GLY A 17 9.62 9.45 24.03
N ARG A 18 10.19 9.90 25.16
CA ARG A 18 11.51 10.48 25.30
C ARG A 18 12.18 10.07 26.59
N GLY A 19 13.49 10.17 26.61
CA GLY A 19 14.28 9.91 27.81
C GLY A 19 14.51 8.44 28.09
N THR A 20 15.05 8.20 29.27
CA THR A 20 15.46 6.86 29.73
C THR A 20 15.07 6.71 31.18
N MET A 21 14.52 5.57 31.55
CA MET A 21 14.21 5.24 32.95
C MET A 21 15.49 5.02 33.76
N ALA A 22 15.36 5.01 35.08
CA ALA A 22 16.48 4.82 36.01
C ALA A 22 17.23 3.49 35.81
N ASP A 23 16.56 2.47 35.29
CA ASP A 23 17.12 1.17 34.94
C ASP A 23 17.82 1.12 33.57
N GLY A 24 17.87 2.26 32.86
CA GLY A 24 18.46 2.37 31.52
C GLY A 24 17.49 2.07 30.36
N THR A 25 16.21 1.77 30.63
CA THR A 25 15.21 1.53 29.60
C THR A 25 14.88 2.82 28.85
N SER A 26 15.12 2.85 27.54
CA SER A 26 14.74 3.97 26.67
C SER A 26 13.23 4.00 26.46
N LEU A 27 12.63 5.16 26.64
CA LEU A 27 11.21 5.39 26.43
C LEU A 27 10.94 5.81 24.99
N SER A 28 10.01 5.14 24.34
CA SER A 28 9.68 5.34 22.92
C SER A 28 8.28 4.84 22.61
N TYR A 29 7.86 4.94 21.36
CA TYR A 29 6.64 4.28 20.86
C TYR A 29 6.56 2.79 21.26
N SER A 30 7.67 2.07 21.19
CA SER A 30 7.72 0.65 21.55
C SER A 30 7.44 0.38 23.03
N SER A 31 7.65 1.35 23.90
CA SER A 31 7.29 1.25 25.32
C SER A 31 5.77 1.19 25.53
N TRP A 32 4.99 1.73 24.58
CA TRP A 32 3.54 1.67 24.60
C TRP A 32 2.98 0.36 24.08
N TYR A 33 3.32 0.04 22.83
CA TYR A 33 2.64 -0.98 22.03
C TYR A 33 3.59 -2.11 21.61
N GLY A 34 4.88 -1.90 21.82
CA GLY A 34 5.89 -2.73 21.21
C GLY A 34 5.80 -4.19 21.61
N ALA A 35 6.14 -5.01 20.64
CA ALA A 35 6.53 -6.38 20.87
C ALA A 35 7.89 -6.58 20.21
N SER A 36 8.78 -7.29 20.90
CA SER A 36 10.06 -7.69 20.34
C SER A 36 10.05 -9.19 20.18
N ASN A 37 10.30 -9.68 18.98
CA ASN A 37 10.29 -11.12 18.65
C ASN A 37 9.00 -11.84 19.12
N GLY A 38 7.84 -11.20 18.95
CA GLY A 38 6.56 -11.74 19.37
C GLY A 38 6.23 -11.62 20.86
N VAL A 39 7.16 -11.12 21.66
CA VAL A 39 6.94 -10.90 23.11
C VAL A 39 6.42 -9.48 23.32
N LEU A 40 5.23 -9.37 23.91
CA LEU A 40 4.61 -8.10 24.22
C LEU A 40 5.45 -7.34 25.25
N ASN A 41 5.70 -6.04 25.02
CA ASN A 41 6.29 -5.18 26.03
C ASN A 41 5.29 -4.97 27.17
N THR A 42 5.66 -5.38 28.39
CA THR A 42 4.81 -5.32 29.58
C THR A 42 5.12 -4.15 30.49
N LEU A 43 6.02 -3.23 30.12
CA LEU A 43 6.48 -2.14 30.96
C LEU A 43 5.32 -1.29 31.52
N PHE A 44 4.37 -0.94 30.65
CA PHE A 44 3.17 -0.18 31.01
C PHE A 44 1.89 -1.00 30.78
N ARG A 45 1.90 -2.25 31.25
CA ARG A 45 0.71 -3.11 31.20
C ARG A 45 0.40 -3.71 32.55
N ASN A 46 -0.88 -3.88 32.78
CA ASN A 46 -1.42 -4.64 33.89
C ASN A 46 -1.25 -6.15 33.67
N PRO A 47 -1.36 -6.99 34.70
CA PRO A 47 -1.28 -8.46 34.57
C PRO A 47 -2.30 -9.06 33.59
N ASP A 48 -3.43 -8.41 33.37
CA ASP A 48 -4.48 -8.80 32.41
C ASP A 48 -4.18 -8.36 30.97
N GLY A 49 -3.04 -7.69 30.74
CA GLY A 49 -2.60 -7.20 29.44
C GLY A 49 -3.19 -5.82 29.02
N THR A 50 -4.03 -5.21 29.83
CA THR A 50 -4.51 -3.82 29.59
C THR A 50 -3.41 -2.80 29.85
N PHE A 51 -3.53 -1.58 29.27
CA PHE A 51 -2.56 -0.51 29.55
C PHE A 51 -2.69 0.01 30.98
N ALA A 52 -1.56 0.17 31.65
CA ALA A 52 -1.44 0.75 32.98
C ALA A 52 -1.22 2.28 32.87
N TYR A 53 -2.27 3.00 32.50
CA TYR A 53 -2.22 4.46 32.33
C TYR A 53 -1.83 5.19 33.62
N ASP A 54 -2.27 4.71 34.77
CA ASP A 54 -1.91 5.20 36.10
C ASP A 54 -0.39 5.27 36.32
N LYS A 55 0.35 4.26 35.90
CA LYS A 55 1.82 4.25 35.97
C LYS A 55 2.46 5.32 35.09
N ILE A 56 1.87 5.56 33.91
CA ILE A 56 2.37 6.58 33.00
C ILE A 56 2.10 7.97 33.58
N GLN A 57 0.91 8.19 34.13
CA GLN A 57 0.51 9.44 34.79
C GLN A 57 1.41 9.73 36.00
N GLU A 58 1.65 8.75 36.87
CA GLU A 58 2.55 8.88 38.00
C GLU A 58 3.98 9.22 37.57
N MET A 59 4.50 8.54 36.55
CA MET A 59 5.84 8.81 36.02
C MET A 59 5.94 10.23 35.45
N ASN A 60 4.95 10.70 34.71
CA ASN A 60 4.96 12.03 34.12
C ASN A 60 4.76 13.13 35.17
N ALA A 61 3.83 12.96 36.13
CA ALA A 61 3.60 13.90 37.21
C ALA A 61 4.84 14.11 38.11
N ASN A 62 5.64 13.06 38.30
CA ASN A 62 6.87 13.15 39.10
C ASN A 62 8.09 13.61 38.28
N SER A 63 7.94 13.84 36.98
CA SER A 63 9.05 14.23 36.09
C SER A 63 9.34 15.73 36.21
N THR A 64 10.60 16.08 36.45
CA THR A 64 11.07 17.48 36.47
C THR A 64 11.41 18.01 35.06
N THR A 65 11.35 17.18 34.03
CA THR A 65 11.71 17.53 32.65
C THR A 65 10.53 17.40 31.69
N GLY A 66 9.30 17.47 32.18
CA GLY A 66 8.07 17.29 31.42
C GLY A 66 7.71 15.82 31.22
N SER A 67 6.66 15.55 30.47
CA SER A 67 6.17 14.21 30.18
C SER A 67 7.20 13.36 29.45
N ASN A 68 7.37 12.13 29.89
CA ASN A 68 8.22 11.14 29.24
C ASN A 68 7.47 10.33 28.16
N LEU A 69 6.18 10.09 28.37
CA LEU A 69 5.29 9.44 27.41
C LEU A 69 4.02 10.29 27.23
N VAL A 70 3.67 10.53 25.99
CA VAL A 70 2.47 11.30 25.63
C VAL A 70 1.67 10.57 24.54
N MET A 71 0.37 10.83 24.49
CA MET A 71 -0.44 10.38 23.38
C MET A 71 -0.49 11.46 22.30
N ALA A 72 -0.14 11.10 21.09
CA ALA A 72 -0.33 11.92 19.91
C ALA A 72 -1.37 11.31 18.97
N LYS A 73 -2.01 12.14 18.19
CA LYS A 73 -2.90 11.75 17.10
C LYS A 73 -2.17 11.94 15.78
N SER A 74 -1.94 10.83 15.08
CA SER A 74 -1.45 10.84 13.70
C SER A 74 -2.60 11.20 12.77
N ASN A 75 -2.70 12.45 12.37
CA ASN A 75 -3.73 12.96 11.47
C ASN A 75 -3.33 12.65 10.03
N ASN A 76 -4.29 12.12 9.26
CA ASN A 76 -4.18 11.90 7.83
C ASN A 76 -5.48 12.40 7.18
N ALA A 77 -5.37 13.46 6.40
CA ALA A 77 -6.51 14.06 5.73
C ALA A 77 -6.20 14.20 4.25
N HIS A 78 -7.23 14.17 3.41
CA HIS A 78 -7.05 14.46 2.00
C HIS A 78 -8.22 15.24 1.40
N GLU A 79 -7.89 15.95 0.35
CA GLU A 79 -8.81 16.60 -0.56
C GLU A 79 -8.48 16.11 -1.97
N TRP A 80 -9.48 15.65 -2.69
CA TRP A 80 -9.31 15.14 -4.04
C TRP A 80 -10.34 15.78 -4.96
N TYR A 81 -9.87 16.53 -5.92
CA TYR A 81 -10.66 17.20 -6.96
C TYR A 81 -10.43 16.49 -8.27
N GLY A 82 -11.50 16.24 -9.02
CA GLY A 82 -11.35 15.59 -10.31
C GLY A 82 -12.40 16.03 -11.32
N LEU A 83 -12.00 16.00 -12.57
CA LEU A 83 -12.85 16.23 -13.75
C LEU A 83 -12.54 15.13 -14.77
N VAL A 84 -13.58 14.38 -15.13
CA VAL A 84 -13.52 13.43 -16.25
C VAL A 84 -14.54 13.85 -17.29
N SER A 85 -14.10 13.98 -18.53
CA SER A 85 -14.99 14.25 -19.65
C SER A 85 -14.78 13.20 -20.72
N THR A 86 -15.87 12.63 -21.22
CA THR A 86 -15.85 11.58 -22.23
C THR A 86 -16.79 11.95 -23.37
N TYR A 87 -16.26 11.84 -24.58
CA TYR A 87 -17.01 11.91 -25.83
C TYR A 87 -17.06 10.53 -26.45
N LYS A 88 -18.23 10.07 -26.82
CA LYS A 88 -18.42 8.81 -27.53
C LYS A 88 -19.23 9.07 -28.82
N ASN A 89 -18.72 8.52 -29.91
CA ASN A 89 -19.36 8.63 -31.20
C ASN A 89 -19.22 7.32 -32.01
N GLU A 90 -20.28 6.98 -32.70
CA GLU A 90 -20.31 5.85 -33.64
C GLU A 90 -19.92 6.37 -35.03
N LEU A 91 -18.64 6.27 -35.38
CA LEU A 91 -18.08 6.79 -36.64
C LEU A 91 -18.61 6.01 -37.85
N LEU A 92 -18.80 4.70 -37.70
CA LEU A 92 -19.45 3.83 -38.66
C LEU A 92 -20.54 3.03 -37.94
N PRO A 93 -21.82 3.17 -38.31
CA PRO A 93 -22.92 2.52 -37.62
C PRO A 93 -22.70 1.02 -37.39
N LYS A 94 -22.79 0.59 -36.13
CA LYS A 94 -22.59 -0.81 -35.64
C LYS A 94 -21.21 -1.41 -35.94
N LYS A 95 -20.25 -0.63 -36.42
CA LYS A 95 -18.93 -1.12 -36.81
C LYS A 95 -17.78 -0.44 -36.09
N LEU A 96 -17.76 0.87 -36.03
CA LEU A 96 -16.63 1.63 -35.48
C LEU A 96 -17.13 2.67 -34.48
N THR A 97 -16.71 2.52 -33.23
CA THR A 97 -16.98 3.48 -32.15
C THR A 97 -15.68 4.12 -31.69
N LEU A 98 -15.70 5.46 -31.63
CA LEU A 98 -14.65 6.25 -30.98
C LEU A 98 -15.13 6.65 -29.59
N THR A 99 -14.28 6.43 -28.59
CA THR A 99 -14.39 7.06 -27.28
C THR A 99 -13.13 7.87 -27.05
N ALA A 100 -13.25 9.15 -26.69
CA ALA A 100 -12.12 10.01 -26.37
C ALA A 100 -12.47 10.88 -25.17
N GLY A 101 -11.47 11.32 -24.43
CA GLY A 101 -11.75 12.12 -23.26
C GLY A 101 -10.51 12.69 -22.59
N LEU A 102 -10.77 13.41 -21.51
CA LEU A 102 -9.75 13.96 -20.64
C LEU A 102 -10.04 13.55 -19.19
N ASP A 103 -8.97 13.44 -18.42
CA ASP A 103 -8.98 13.15 -16.97
C ASP A 103 -8.02 14.11 -16.28
N MET A 104 -8.55 14.92 -15.36
CA MET A 104 -7.77 15.88 -14.58
C MET A 104 -8.03 15.62 -13.11
N ARG A 105 -6.96 15.56 -12.32
CA ARG A 105 -7.02 15.28 -10.88
C ARG A 105 -6.03 16.16 -10.13
N TYR A 106 -6.48 16.64 -8.98
CA TYR A 106 -5.63 17.29 -8.02
C TYR A 106 -5.87 16.71 -6.63
N TYR A 107 -4.82 16.23 -6.01
CA TYR A 107 -4.85 15.60 -4.70
C TYR A 107 -3.94 16.34 -3.73
N VAL A 108 -4.45 16.58 -2.53
CA VAL A 108 -3.72 17.16 -1.40
C VAL A 108 -3.82 16.19 -0.23
N GLY A 109 -2.71 15.67 0.23
CA GLY A 109 -2.62 14.83 1.44
C GLY A 109 -1.93 15.60 2.56
N ARG A 110 -2.57 15.68 3.73
CA ARG A 110 -2.05 16.36 4.91
C ARG A 110 -1.70 15.33 5.98
N HIS A 111 -0.50 15.43 6.52
CA HIS A 111 0.04 14.46 7.48
C HIS A 111 0.73 15.19 8.62
N ASN A 112 0.15 15.15 9.82
CA ASN A 112 0.80 15.67 11.02
C ASN A 112 0.56 14.77 12.23
N ASN A 113 1.32 15.00 13.28
CA ASN A 113 1.09 14.40 14.59
C ASN A 113 0.86 15.53 15.61
N GLU A 114 -0.24 15.47 16.33
CA GLU A 114 -0.68 16.46 17.31
C GLU A 114 -0.78 15.81 18.70
N ILE A 115 -0.23 16.45 19.72
CA ILE A 115 -0.34 15.96 21.11
C ILE A 115 -1.81 16.06 21.52
N VAL A 116 -2.36 14.96 22.05
CA VAL A 116 -3.75 14.92 22.54
C VAL A 116 -3.85 14.68 24.05
N ASP A 117 -2.80 14.14 24.67
CA ASP A 117 -2.75 13.90 26.11
C ASP A 117 -1.31 13.89 26.62
N LEU A 118 -1.03 14.64 27.68
CA LEU A 118 0.26 14.71 28.35
C LEU A 118 0.37 13.73 29.53
N TYR A 119 -0.71 13.04 29.88
CA TYR A 119 -0.79 12.11 31.01
C TYR A 119 -0.23 12.68 32.31
N ASP A 120 -0.87 13.76 32.80
CA ASP A 120 -0.54 14.47 34.02
C ASP A 120 0.83 15.18 34.09
N GLY A 121 1.58 15.21 32.95
CA GLY A 121 2.77 16.03 32.87
C GLY A 121 2.46 17.47 32.44
N GLU A 122 3.33 18.41 32.73
CA GLU A 122 3.11 19.83 32.44
C GLU A 122 3.32 20.18 30.97
N TYR A 123 4.27 19.53 30.28
CA TYR A 123 4.64 19.74 28.88
C TYR A 123 5.37 18.51 28.32
N TYR A 124 5.56 18.48 27.02
CA TYR A 124 6.42 17.50 26.31
C TYR A 124 7.53 18.24 25.56
N MET A 125 8.68 17.61 25.39
CA MET A 125 9.76 18.11 24.54
C MET A 125 10.04 17.07 23.44
N ASP A 126 9.92 17.45 22.17
CA ASP A 126 10.15 16.55 21.02
C ASP A 126 11.62 16.58 20.57
N ASP A 127 12.52 16.41 21.54
CA ASP A 127 13.95 16.54 21.34
C ASP A 127 14.53 15.53 20.35
N SER A 128 14.02 14.29 20.34
CA SER A 128 14.51 13.25 19.43
C SER A 128 14.14 13.51 17.97
N SER A 129 12.94 14.01 17.69
CA SER A 129 12.53 14.35 16.34
C SER A 129 13.22 15.60 15.82
N ARG A 130 13.34 16.63 16.68
CA ARG A 130 13.95 17.92 16.34
C ARG A 130 15.47 17.87 16.23
N SER A 131 16.13 16.94 16.94
CA SER A 131 17.60 16.74 16.80
C SER A 131 18.03 16.35 15.38
N GLY A 132 17.13 15.74 14.62
CA GLY A 132 17.40 15.39 13.23
C GLY A 132 17.10 16.48 12.22
N VAL A 133 16.72 17.69 12.65
CA VAL A 133 16.42 18.81 11.76
C VAL A 133 17.69 19.61 11.51
N SER A 134 18.05 19.80 10.23
CA SER A 134 19.23 20.57 9.84
C SER A 134 18.99 22.07 9.95
N ALA A 135 19.95 22.81 10.50
CA ALA A 135 19.92 24.27 10.52
C ALA A 135 19.93 24.92 9.11
N ALA A 136 20.41 24.19 8.10
CA ALA A 136 20.33 24.61 6.71
C ALA A 136 18.91 24.57 6.15
N ASN A 137 18.07 23.68 6.69
CA ASN A 137 16.66 23.53 6.29
C ASN A 137 15.73 24.38 7.16
N ASN A 138 16.06 24.53 8.43
CA ASN A 138 15.24 25.27 9.40
C ASN A 138 16.16 26.08 10.31
N ALA A 139 16.16 27.40 10.15
CA ALA A 139 17.01 28.31 10.91
C ALA A 139 16.82 28.21 12.44
N ALA A 140 15.64 27.79 12.92
CA ALA A 140 15.40 27.58 14.35
C ALA A 140 16.30 26.47 14.93
N ALA A 141 16.69 25.49 14.14
CA ALA A 141 17.57 24.39 14.56
C ALA A 141 19.02 24.85 14.85
N ALA A 142 19.39 26.09 14.51
CA ALA A 142 20.66 26.69 14.92
C ALA A 142 20.70 27.02 16.42
N ASP A 143 19.55 27.21 17.06
CA ASP A 143 19.46 27.34 18.52
C ASP A 143 19.47 25.95 19.17
N PRO A 144 20.47 25.58 19.98
CA PRO A 144 20.53 24.29 20.64
C PRO A 144 19.36 24.06 21.62
N ASN A 145 18.66 25.13 22.05
CA ASN A 145 17.51 25.03 22.95
C ASN A 145 16.21 24.78 22.21
N TRP A 146 16.13 25.00 20.90
CA TRP A 146 14.90 24.80 20.11
C TRP A 146 14.31 23.40 20.24
N LYS A 147 15.14 22.38 20.32
CA LYS A 147 14.69 20.98 20.51
C LYS A 147 14.07 20.69 21.87
N TYR A 148 14.32 21.56 22.84
CA TYR A 148 13.77 21.48 24.21
C TYR A 148 12.58 22.42 24.43
N GLU A 149 12.01 22.96 23.37
CA GLU A 149 10.78 23.76 23.45
C GLU A 149 9.67 22.97 24.15
N LYS A 150 8.97 23.63 25.06
CA LYS A 150 7.88 23.05 25.84
C LYS A 150 6.60 23.04 25.02
N LEU A 151 6.10 21.85 24.72
CA LEU A 151 4.92 21.60 23.90
C LEU A 151 3.75 21.14 24.77
N GLY A 152 2.55 21.63 24.46
CA GLY A 152 1.30 21.29 25.12
C GLY A 152 0.35 20.47 24.24
N VAL A 153 -0.84 20.21 24.76
CA VAL A 153 -1.92 19.60 23.99
C VAL A 153 -2.31 20.53 22.83
N GLY A 154 -2.41 19.97 21.63
CA GLY A 154 -2.64 20.69 20.38
C GLY A 154 -1.39 21.03 19.59
N ASP A 155 -0.21 20.96 20.22
CA ASP A 155 1.05 21.23 19.52
C ASP A 155 1.49 20.03 18.65
N ILE A 156 2.23 20.37 17.60
CA ILE A 156 2.72 19.40 16.62
C ILE A 156 4.04 18.77 17.06
N VAL A 157 4.12 17.46 16.91
CA VAL A 157 5.31 16.64 17.17
C VAL A 157 5.62 15.75 15.99
N TYR A 158 6.88 15.36 15.84
CA TYR A 158 7.37 14.35 14.91
C TYR A 158 7.30 14.73 13.43
N ARG A 159 6.18 15.24 12.92
CA ARG A 159 5.99 15.60 11.51
C ARG A 159 4.84 16.56 11.28
N ASP A 160 4.99 17.41 10.27
CA ASP A 160 3.90 18.21 9.67
C ASP A 160 4.22 18.47 8.21
N TRP A 161 3.55 17.77 7.29
CA TRP A 161 3.79 17.98 5.87
C TRP A 161 2.53 17.76 5.02
N ILE A 162 2.56 18.38 3.85
CA ILE A 162 1.50 18.33 2.84
C ILE A 162 2.09 17.80 1.54
N GLY A 163 1.53 16.70 1.04
CA GLY A 163 1.86 16.16 -0.28
C GLY A 163 0.85 16.60 -1.32
N HIS A 164 1.33 17.04 -2.45
CA HIS A 164 0.51 17.44 -3.58
C HIS A 164 0.78 16.55 -4.78
N THR A 165 -0.29 16.07 -5.40
CA THR A 165 -0.26 15.35 -6.67
C THR A 165 -1.23 16.00 -7.63
N HIS A 166 -0.74 16.32 -8.81
CA HIS A 166 -1.58 16.83 -9.88
C HIS A 166 -1.40 15.91 -11.10
N GLN A 167 -2.50 15.54 -11.73
CA GLN A 167 -2.50 14.68 -12.89
C GLN A 167 -3.44 15.23 -13.95
N GLU A 168 -2.96 15.29 -15.17
CA GLU A 168 -3.72 15.70 -16.34
C GLU A 168 -3.42 14.75 -17.50
N GLY A 169 -4.45 14.30 -18.19
CA GLY A 169 -4.28 13.37 -19.27
C GLY A 169 -5.43 13.38 -20.27
N VAL A 170 -5.12 12.89 -21.44
CA VAL A 170 -6.08 12.62 -22.49
C VAL A 170 -6.03 11.15 -22.86
N PHE A 171 -7.16 10.61 -23.27
CA PHE A 171 -7.27 9.22 -23.70
C PHE A 171 -8.16 9.06 -24.92
N GLY A 172 -7.92 7.98 -25.66
CA GLY A 172 -8.75 7.60 -26.79
C GLY A 172 -8.86 6.09 -26.92
N GLN A 173 -10.00 5.62 -27.41
CA GLN A 173 -10.27 4.21 -27.68
C GLN A 173 -11.08 4.08 -28.97
N LEU A 174 -10.67 3.14 -29.82
CA LEU A 174 -11.39 2.72 -31.01
C LEU A 174 -11.84 1.27 -30.81
N GLU A 175 -13.13 1.03 -31.01
CA GLU A 175 -13.73 -0.30 -31.04
C GLU A 175 -14.22 -0.58 -32.45
N TYR A 176 -13.70 -1.64 -33.06
CA TYR A 176 -14.04 -2.01 -34.43
C TYR A 176 -14.59 -3.43 -34.51
N SER A 177 -15.84 -3.55 -35.01
CA SER A 177 -16.55 -4.83 -35.17
C SER A 177 -16.81 -5.12 -36.63
N ILE A 178 -16.48 -6.30 -37.10
CA ILE A 178 -16.70 -6.75 -38.48
C ILE A 178 -17.42 -8.10 -38.52
N LEU A 179 -17.95 -8.45 -39.69
CA LEU A 179 -18.66 -9.70 -39.97
C LEU A 179 -19.75 -9.99 -38.92
N ASN A 180 -20.64 -9.02 -38.71
CA ASN A 180 -21.73 -9.10 -37.72
C ASN A 180 -21.23 -9.40 -36.31
N LYS A 181 -20.16 -8.71 -35.89
CA LYS A 181 -19.48 -8.88 -34.59
C LYS A 181 -18.80 -10.22 -34.42
N LYS A 182 -18.51 -10.95 -35.51
CA LYS A 182 -17.71 -12.18 -35.44
C LYS A 182 -16.27 -11.87 -35.00
N PHE A 183 -15.71 -10.74 -35.43
CA PHE A 183 -14.44 -10.19 -34.95
C PHE A 183 -14.66 -8.83 -34.32
N ASN A 184 -14.07 -8.61 -33.16
CA ASN A 184 -14.08 -7.34 -32.47
C ASN A 184 -12.63 -6.99 -32.10
N PHE A 185 -12.25 -5.75 -32.39
CA PHE A 185 -10.93 -5.22 -32.09
C PHE A 185 -11.06 -3.98 -31.22
N VAL A 186 -10.14 -3.81 -30.30
CA VAL A 186 -10.01 -2.61 -29.46
C VAL A 186 -8.60 -2.10 -29.56
N LEU A 187 -8.44 -0.80 -29.76
CA LEU A 187 -7.18 -0.08 -29.61
C LEU A 187 -7.43 1.11 -28.71
N ALA A 188 -6.68 1.20 -27.61
CA ALA A 188 -6.80 2.30 -26.65
C ALA A 188 -5.42 2.88 -26.35
N GLY A 189 -5.37 4.19 -26.12
CA GLY A 189 -4.16 4.89 -25.71
C GLY A 189 -4.47 6.07 -24.82
N SER A 190 -3.50 6.43 -23.99
CA SER A 190 -3.53 7.64 -23.18
C SER A 190 -2.15 8.24 -23.05
N ILE A 191 -2.10 9.55 -22.84
CA ILE A 191 -0.91 10.27 -22.40
C ILE A 191 -1.31 11.13 -21.21
N SER A 192 -0.46 11.16 -20.17
CA SER A 192 -0.72 11.95 -18.96
C SER A 192 0.57 12.48 -18.36
N ASN A 193 0.49 13.65 -17.77
CA ASN A 193 1.52 14.19 -16.91
C ASN A 193 1.11 14.04 -15.44
N THR A 194 2.01 13.58 -14.59
CA THR A 194 1.83 13.53 -13.13
C THR A 194 2.87 14.42 -12.48
N GLY A 195 2.39 15.45 -11.77
CA GLY A 195 3.23 16.39 -11.04
C GLY A 195 3.17 16.14 -9.53
N TYR A 196 4.33 16.16 -8.88
CA TYR A 196 4.48 15.99 -7.42
C TYR A 196 5.24 17.16 -6.82
N TRP A 197 4.81 17.64 -5.65
CA TRP A 197 5.59 18.50 -4.77
C TRP A 197 5.17 18.31 -3.32
N ARG A 198 6.04 18.73 -2.41
CA ARG A 198 5.83 18.59 -0.96
C ARG A 198 6.03 19.94 -0.28
N VAL A 199 5.27 20.19 0.75
CA VAL A 199 5.44 21.31 1.69
C VAL A 199 5.60 20.70 3.07
N ASP A 200 6.72 20.95 3.74
CA ASP A 200 7.03 20.36 5.05
C ASP A 200 7.29 21.50 6.05
N HIS A 201 6.39 21.62 7.03
CA HIS A 201 6.44 22.68 8.04
C HIS A 201 7.20 22.28 9.31
N PHE A 202 7.55 21.00 9.46
CA PHE A 202 8.26 20.51 10.63
C PHE A 202 9.78 20.56 10.46
N ASN A 203 10.27 20.03 9.34
CA ASN A 203 11.70 19.92 9.08
C ASN A 203 12.28 21.15 8.40
N TYR A 204 11.46 22.06 7.89
CA TYR A 204 11.87 23.23 7.11
C TYR A 204 11.21 24.49 7.64
N ASP A 205 11.94 25.59 7.61
CA ASP A 205 11.36 26.91 7.85
C ASP A 205 10.58 27.44 6.63
N LYS A 206 9.91 28.56 6.80
CA LYS A 206 9.05 29.19 5.79
C LYS A 206 9.75 29.47 4.45
N ALA A 207 11.04 29.70 4.47
CA ALA A 207 11.82 29.96 3.25
C ALA A 207 12.13 28.69 2.45
N HIS A 208 12.19 27.54 3.12
CA HIS A 208 12.65 26.26 2.56
C HIS A 208 11.56 25.17 2.54
N GLU A 209 10.34 25.42 3.08
CA GLU A 209 9.29 24.42 3.28
C GLU A 209 8.82 23.71 2.02
N LYS A 210 8.98 24.33 0.82
CA LYS A 210 8.46 23.81 -0.43
C LYS A 210 9.55 23.15 -1.26
N SER A 211 9.31 21.88 -1.63
CA SER A 211 10.16 21.15 -2.58
C SER A 211 10.05 21.69 -4.01
N GLU A 212 10.98 21.30 -4.84
CA GLU A 212 10.80 21.39 -6.30
C GLU A 212 9.56 20.60 -6.74
N LYS A 213 8.99 21.02 -7.88
CA LYS A 213 7.92 20.29 -8.55
C LYS A 213 8.50 19.32 -9.56
N LEU A 214 8.29 18.04 -9.34
CA LEU A 214 8.64 16.96 -10.26
C LEU A 214 7.50 16.69 -11.22
N ASN A 215 7.80 16.40 -12.49
CA ASN A 215 6.80 16.04 -13.50
C ASN A 215 7.24 14.77 -14.22
N PHE A 216 6.29 13.84 -14.37
CA PHE A 216 6.49 12.55 -15.01
C PHE A 216 5.47 12.38 -16.15
N LEU A 217 5.96 12.39 -17.38
CA LEU A 217 5.14 12.10 -18.54
C LEU A 217 4.99 10.59 -18.66
N GLY A 218 3.76 10.10 -18.61
CA GLY A 218 3.41 8.70 -18.74
C GLY A 218 2.35 8.47 -19.82
N GLY A 219 2.00 7.23 -20.02
CA GLY A 219 0.95 6.89 -20.98
C GLY A 219 0.68 5.39 -21.05
N THR A 220 -0.36 5.05 -21.77
CA THR A 220 -0.74 3.66 -22.02
C THR A 220 -1.00 3.43 -23.50
N ILE A 221 -0.70 2.23 -23.96
CA ILE A 221 -1.24 1.70 -25.22
C ILE A 221 -1.72 0.28 -24.97
N LYS A 222 -2.96 -0.01 -25.35
CA LYS A 222 -3.59 -1.32 -25.16
C LYS A 222 -4.30 -1.73 -26.43
N GLY A 223 -4.17 -3.01 -26.79
CA GLY A 223 -4.88 -3.59 -27.92
C GLY A 223 -5.52 -4.90 -27.54
N GLY A 224 -6.65 -5.22 -28.15
CA GLY A 224 -7.35 -6.47 -27.95
C GLY A 224 -8.06 -6.93 -29.21
N ALA A 225 -8.20 -8.23 -29.34
CA ALA A 225 -8.97 -8.88 -30.38
C ALA A 225 -9.83 -9.99 -29.78
N ASN A 226 -11.07 -10.07 -30.18
CA ASN A 226 -11.98 -11.15 -29.82
C ASN A 226 -12.58 -11.76 -31.09
N TYR A 227 -12.55 -13.08 -31.16
CA TYR A 227 -13.17 -13.88 -32.21
C TYR A 227 -14.30 -14.73 -31.64
N ASN A 228 -15.53 -14.44 -32.04
CA ASN A 228 -16.70 -15.23 -31.72
C ASN A 228 -16.78 -16.43 -32.69
N ILE A 229 -16.35 -17.60 -32.23
CA ILE A 229 -16.36 -18.85 -33.01
C ILE A 229 -17.80 -19.16 -33.41
N ASN A 230 -18.70 -19.06 -32.45
CA ASN A 230 -20.14 -19.14 -32.61
C ASN A 230 -20.85 -18.33 -31.52
N ARG A 231 -22.19 -18.44 -31.39
CA ARG A 231 -22.98 -17.69 -30.40
C ARG A 231 -22.65 -18.03 -28.93
N TYR A 232 -21.90 -19.09 -28.67
CA TYR A 232 -21.59 -19.55 -27.33
C TYR A 232 -20.12 -19.50 -26.98
N ASN A 233 -19.24 -19.48 -28.00
CA ASN A 233 -17.81 -19.67 -27.85
C ASN A 233 -17.04 -18.49 -28.43
N ASN A 234 -16.11 -17.96 -27.67
CA ASN A 234 -15.16 -16.97 -28.16
C ASN A 234 -13.75 -17.22 -27.65
N VAL A 235 -12.78 -16.71 -28.39
CA VAL A 235 -11.39 -16.59 -27.95
C VAL A 235 -10.99 -15.13 -28.02
N PHE A 236 -10.12 -14.71 -27.11
CA PHE A 236 -9.64 -13.35 -27.08
C PHE A 236 -8.15 -13.28 -26.78
N PHE A 237 -7.55 -12.19 -27.23
CA PHE A 237 -6.17 -11.85 -26.96
C PHE A 237 -6.10 -10.36 -26.59
N ASN A 238 -5.34 -10.03 -25.54
CA ASN A 238 -5.07 -8.68 -25.11
C ASN A 238 -3.57 -8.46 -24.96
N LEU A 239 -3.13 -7.25 -25.25
CA LEU A 239 -1.79 -6.77 -24.97
C LEU A 239 -1.87 -5.35 -24.41
N GLY A 240 -0.91 -5.00 -23.56
CA GLY A 240 -0.84 -3.68 -22.97
C GLY A 240 0.58 -3.28 -22.61
N TYR A 241 0.87 -2.01 -22.85
CA TYR A 241 2.04 -1.32 -22.34
C TYR A 241 1.57 -0.12 -21.51
N ILE A 242 2.10 0.01 -20.30
CA ILE A 242 1.80 1.10 -19.38
C ILE A 242 3.12 1.70 -18.92
N SER A 243 3.25 3.03 -19.04
CA SER A 243 4.29 3.82 -18.38
C SER A 243 3.62 4.75 -17.40
N ARG A 244 3.91 4.60 -16.11
CA ARG A 244 3.31 5.42 -15.05
C ARG A 244 4.36 6.07 -14.17
N ALA A 245 4.03 7.24 -13.62
CA ALA A 245 4.87 7.91 -12.65
C ALA A 245 5.25 6.97 -11.48
N PRO A 246 6.46 7.10 -10.91
CA PRO A 246 6.84 6.36 -9.70
C PRO A 246 5.93 6.77 -8.53
N PHE A 247 5.95 5.98 -7.45
CA PHE A 247 5.22 6.36 -6.24
C PHE A 247 5.74 7.70 -5.69
N TYR A 248 4.85 8.47 -5.07
CA TYR A 248 5.18 9.73 -4.43
C TYR A 248 6.32 9.55 -3.40
N SER A 249 6.11 8.64 -2.44
CA SER A 249 7.09 8.33 -1.39
C SER A 249 7.93 7.12 -1.76
N GLY A 250 9.23 7.23 -1.63
CA GLY A 250 10.18 6.18 -1.99
C GLY A 250 10.44 6.04 -3.49
N GLY A 251 9.68 6.73 -4.33
CA GLY A 251 9.85 6.80 -5.77
C GLY A 251 10.29 8.19 -6.21
N ALA A 252 9.40 9.17 -6.16
CA ALA A 252 9.71 10.56 -6.51
C ALA A 252 10.51 11.29 -5.42
N PHE A 253 10.16 11.05 -4.16
CA PHE A 253 10.89 11.53 -2.99
C PHE A 253 11.62 10.39 -2.29
N LEU A 254 12.85 10.64 -1.81
CA LEU A 254 13.71 9.63 -1.17
C LEU A 254 13.15 9.12 0.15
N THR A 255 12.54 10.00 0.95
CA THR A 255 11.97 9.62 2.24
C THR A 255 10.54 10.12 2.38
N SER A 256 9.72 9.39 3.15
CA SER A 256 8.32 9.72 3.28
C SER A 256 8.00 10.81 4.30
N ALA A 257 8.74 10.92 5.39
CA ALA A 257 8.29 11.69 6.53
C ALA A 257 9.19 12.85 6.95
N LYS A 258 10.47 12.84 6.59
CA LYS A 258 11.47 13.74 7.19
C LYS A 258 12.26 14.61 6.22
N SER A 259 11.95 14.59 4.91
CA SER A 259 12.74 15.35 3.95
C SER A 259 11.95 15.70 2.69
N ASN A 260 12.19 16.88 2.15
CA ASN A 260 11.77 17.28 0.81
C ASN A 260 12.72 16.79 -0.29
N ALA A 261 13.71 15.96 0.06
CA ALA A 261 14.71 15.47 -0.88
C ALA A 261 14.06 14.62 -1.97
N ILE A 262 14.34 14.99 -3.19
CA ILE A 262 13.90 14.28 -4.39
C ILE A 262 14.81 13.09 -4.67
N ASN A 263 14.25 12.06 -5.30
CA ASN A 263 15.02 10.95 -5.80
C ASN A 263 15.64 11.36 -7.17
N PRO A 264 16.96 11.51 -7.29
CA PRO A 264 17.60 11.94 -8.53
C PRO A 264 17.44 10.92 -9.66
N ASP A 265 17.19 9.66 -9.31
CA ASP A 265 17.07 8.55 -10.26
C ASP A 265 15.60 8.12 -10.48
N ALA A 266 14.63 8.95 -10.07
CA ALA A 266 13.22 8.63 -10.22
C ALA A 266 12.83 8.46 -11.69
N VAL A 267 12.32 7.29 -12.04
CA VAL A 267 11.87 6.94 -13.40
C VAL A 267 10.47 6.35 -13.37
N ASN A 268 9.78 6.43 -14.50
CA ASN A 268 8.50 5.79 -14.66
C ASN A 268 8.62 4.27 -14.54
N GLU A 269 7.69 3.67 -13.79
CA GLU A 269 7.47 2.23 -13.82
C GLU A 269 6.83 1.83 -15.15
N LYS A 270 7.21 0.67 -15.68
CA LYS A 270 6.69 0.14 -16.94
C LYS A 270 6.07 -1.22 -16.72
N VAL A 271 4.90 -1.44 -17.33
CA VAL A 271 4.21 -2.74 -17.28
C VAL A 271 3.91 -3.17 -18.70
N ILE A 272 4.34 -4.38 -19.04
CA ILE A 272 4.00 -5.04 -20.31
C ILE A 272 3.18 -6.27 -19.94
N SER A 273 1.99 -6.40 -20.54
CA SER A 273 1.08 -7.51 -20.24
C SER A 273 0.54 -8.13 -21.52
N TYR A 274 0.47 -9.45 -21.54
CA TYR A 274 -0.14 -10.29 -22.57
C TYR A 274 -1.16 -11.20 -21.92
N GLU A 275 -2.29 -11.38 -22.58
CA GLU A 275 -3.36 -12.25 -22.11
C GLU A 275 -4.00 -12.96 -23.30
N ILE A 276 -4.26 -14.25 -23.15
CA ILE A 276 -5.05 -15.04 -24.09
C ILE A 276 -6.13 -15.79 -23.31
N GLY A 277 -7.33 -15.83 -23.84
CA GLY A 277 -8.42 -16.49 -23.14
C GLY A 277 -9.48 -17.08 -24.04
N TYR A 278 -10.30 -17.92 -23.43
CA TYR A 278 -11.45 -18.57 -24.02
C TYR A 278 -12.66 -18.36 -23.15
N GLY A 279 -13.78 -18.03 -23.78
CA GLY A 279 -15.07 -17.87 -23.15
C GLY A 279 -16.11 -18.83 -23.74
N PHE A 280 -16.90 -19.43 -22.85
CA PHE A 280 -18.09 -20.18 -23.18
C PHE A 280 -19.28 -19.60 -22.41
N HIS A 281 -20.39 -19.34 -23.08
CA HIS A 281 -21.58 -18.83 -22.43
C HIS A 281 -22.85 -19.36 -23.09
N ASN A 282 -23.69 -20.03 -22.31
CA ASN A 282 -25.05 -20.35 -22.65
C ASN A 282 -26.01 -19.99 -21.50
N PRO A 283 -27.34 -20.13 -21.62
CA PRO A 283 -28.29 -19.76 -20.56
C PRO A 283 -28.09 -20.49 -19.22
N VAL A 284 -27.43 -21.66 -19.22
CA VAL A 284 -27.26 -22.51 -18.05
C VAL A 284 -25.86 -22.46 -17.50
N PHE A 285 -24.86 -22.32 -18.36
CA PHE A 285 -23.45 -22.39 -17.99
C PHE A 285 -22.62 -21.29 -18.65
N SER A 286 -21.81 -20.61 -17.85
CA SER A 286 -20.81 -19.65 -18.30
C SER A 286 -19.45 -20.08 -17.77
N PHE A 287 -18.43 -20.02 -18.61
CA PHE A 287 -17.05 -20.35 -18.28
C PHE A 287 -16.11 -19.38 -19.00
N VAL A 288 -15.11 -18.87 -18.28
CA VAL A 288 -14.01 -18.10 -18.87
C VAL A 288 -12.72 -18.64 -18.29
N ALA A 289 -11.74 -18.87 -19.15
CA ALA A 289 -10.37 -19.17 -18.76
C ALA A 289 -9.41 -18.27 -19.53
N ASN A 290 -8.41 -17.74 -18.85
CA ASN A 290 -7.36 -16.95 -19.46
C ASN A 290 -5.98 -17.31 -18.89
N ALA A 291 -4.96 -17.18 -19.71
CA ALA A 291 -3.57 -17.21 -19.30
C ALA A 291 -2.97 -15.83 -19.51
N TYR A 292 -2.18 -15.39 -18.54
CA TYR A 292 -1.53 -14.08 -18.59
C TYR A 292 -0.01 -14.18 -18.37
N TYR A 293 0.70 -13.20 -18.93
CA TYR A 293 2.10 -12.93 -18.66
C TYR A 293 2.29 -11.43 -18.54
N THR A 294 2.75 -10.98 -17.38
CA THR A 294 2.98 -9.56 -17.09
C THR A 294 4.40 -9.37 -16.59
N ASN A 295 5.12 -8.46 -17.21
CA ASN A 295 6.44 -8.03 -16.78
C ASN A 295 6.33 -6.60 -16.26
N TRP A 296 6.72 -6.39 -15.01
CA TRP A 296 6.77 -5.10 -14.34
C TRP A 296 8.21 -4.68 -14.19
N LYS A 297 8.57 -3.52 -14.72
CA LYS A 297 9.94 -3.01 -14.77
C LYS A 297 10.08 -1.67 -14.08
N ASP A 298 11.31 -1.39 -13.66
CA ASP A 298 11.73 -0.13 -13.10
C ASP A 298 10.96 0.27 -11.82
N LYS A 299 10.49 -0.71 -11.03
CA LYS A 299 9.93 -0.39 -9.71
C LYS A 299 11.02 0.20 -8.82
N THR A 300 10.64 1.23 -8.08
CA THR A 300 11.47 1.80 -7.03
C THR A 300 11.06 1.23 -5.69
N SER A 301 12.03 0.90 -4.86
CA SER A 301 11.82 0.46 -3.47
C SER A 301 12.79 1.17 -2.56
N THR A 302 12.30 1.81 -1.51
CA THR A 302 13.15 2.47 -0.52
C THR A 302 13.06 1.72 0.80
N ARG A 303 14.21 1.50 1.42
CA ARG A 303 14.34 0.91 2.76
C ARG A 303 15.07 1.91 3.65
N GLY A 304 14.65 2.01 4.90
CA GLY A 304 15.29 2.91 5.88
C GLY A 304 16.02 2.14 6.96
N GLY A 305 16.99 2.80 7.57
CA GLY A 305 17.72 2.31 8.72
C GLY A 305 18.21 3.47 9.58
N GLU A 306 18.94 3.12 10.64
CA GLU A 306 19.55 4.06 11.57
C GLU A 306 21.06 3.85 11.60
N ILE A 307 21.82 4.94 11.63
CA ILE A 307 23.27 4.92 11.78
C ILE A 307 23.55 4.54 13.23
N THR A 308 24.27 3.43 13.43
CA THR A 308 24.47 2.85 14.78
C THR A 308 25.78 3.21 15.43
N SER A 309 26.68 3.93 14.73
CA SER A 309 28.02 4.27 15.24
C SER A 309 28.60 5.53 14.60
N GLY A 310 29.54 6.18 15.29
CA GLY A 310 30.18 7.40 14.83
C GLY A 310 29.48 8.67 15.31
N GLU A 311 29.89 9.82 14.77
CA GLU A 311 29.39 11.14 15.14
C GLU A 311 27.88 11.30 14.81
N HIS A 312 27.40 10.57 13.80
CA HIS A 312 26.02 10.59 13.32
C HIS A 312 25.18 9.42 13.87
N ALA A 313 25.62 8.77 14.96
CA ALA A 313 24.83 7.70 15.57
C ALA A 313 23.45 8.20 16.02
N GLY A 314 22.38 7.49 15.63
CA GLY A 314 21.01 7.90 15.83
C GLY A 314 20.36 8.61 14.62
N ASP A 315 21.17 9.08 13.67
CA ASP A 315 20.64 9.61 12.41
C ASP A 315 20.06 8.51 11.53
N ARG A 316 19.10 8.89 10.70
CA ARG A 316 18.47 7.96 9.77
C ARG A 316 19.09 8.02 8.39
N TYR A 317 19.12 6.87 7.73
CA TYR A 317 19.44 6.78 6.33
C TYR A 317 18.32 6.10 5.53
N SER A 318 18.32 6.30 4.23
CA SER A 318 17.51 5.55 3.28
C SER A 318 18.40 4.85 2.25
N LEU A 319 18.07 3.60 1.94
CA LEU A 319 18.60 2.87 0.79
C LEU A 319 17.53 2.95 -0.30
N ASN A 320 17.79 3.73 -1.34
CA ASN A 320 16.91 3.87 -2.48
C ASN A 320 17.33 2.91 -3.59
N MET A 321 16.48 1.92 -3.86
CA MET A 321 16.74 0.87 -4.85
C MET A 321 15.92 1.11 -6.10
N GLN A 322 16.51 0.86 -7.25
CA GLN A 322 15.89 1.03 -8.57
C GLN A 322 16.04 -0.20 -9.44
N GLY A 323 15.32 -0.21 -10.56
CA GLY A 323 15.39 -1.29 -11.53
C GLY A 323 14.87 -2.62 -10.96
N VAL A 324 13.91 -2.56 -10.04
CA VAL A 324 13.30 -3.75 -9.46
C VAL A 324 12.26 -4.27 -10.43
N ASP A 325 12.59 -5.36 -11.12
CA ASP A 325 11.69 -6.01 -12.06
C ASP A 325 10.98 -7.21 -11.41
N ALA A 326 9.72 -7.42 -11.79
CA ALA A 326 8.94 -8.58 -11.36
C ALA A 326 8.20 -9.19 -12.55
N ARG A 327 8.18 -10.52 -12.59
CA ARG A 327 7.43 -11.30 -13.57
C ARG A 327 6.25 -12.00 -12.90
N HIS A 328 5.07 -11.80 -13.46
CA HIS A 328 3.84 -12.42 -13.03
C HIS A 328 3.24 -13.20 -14.19
N MET A 329 3.08 -14.51 -14.07
CA MET A 329 2.37 -15.30 -15.04
C MET A 329 1.43 -16.27 -14.36
N GLY A 330 0.36 -16.68 -15.05
CA GLY A 330 -0.59 -17.59 -14.46
C GLY A 330 -1.77 -17.90 -15.37
N VAL A 331 -2.66 -18.70 -14.81
CA VAL A 331 -3.92 -19.09 -15.43
C VAL A 331 -5.05 -18.75 -14.44
N GLU A 332 -6.11 -18.19 -14.96
CA GLU A 332 -7.32 -17.86 -14.21
C GLU A 332 -8.52 -18.49 -14.88
N MET A 333 -9.47 -18.97 -14.12
CA MET A 333 -10.75 -19.47 -14.60
C MET A 333 -11.87 -19.14 -13.63
N ASN A 334 -13.03 -18.88 -14.23
CA ASN A 334 -14.26 -18.71 -13.51
C ASN A 334 -15.40 -19.41 -14.23
N PHE A 335 -16.38 -19.87 -13.47
CA PHE A 335 -17.59 -20.43 -14.02
C PHE A 335 -18.82 -20.05 -13.19
N THR A 336 -19.97 -20.06 -13.86
CA THR A 336 -21.28 -19.98 -13.22
C THR A 336 -22.20 -21.01 -13.86
N TYR A 337 -22.88 -21.81 -13.02
CA TYR A 337 -23.81 -22.84 -13.44
C TYR A 337 -25.18 -22.62 -12.81
N ARG A 338 -26.19 -22.40 -13.64
CA ARG A 338 -27.59 -22.14 -13.26
C ARG A 338 -28.53 -23.09 -13.95
N PRO A 339 -28.59 -24.38 -13.53
CA PRO A 339 -29.43 -25.38 -14.20
C PRO A 339 -30.91 -25.09 -14.02
N VAL A 340 -31.28 -24.46 -12.92
CA VAL A 340 -32.67 -24.12 -12.56
C VAL A 340 -32.70 -22.73 -11.89
N LYS A 341 -33.89 -22.10 -11.86
CA LYS A 341 -34.05 -20.72 -11.38
C LYS A 341 -33.68 -20.52 -9.90
N TRP A 342 -33.81 -21.57 -9.11
CA TRP A 342 -33.58 -21.50 -7.67
C TRP A 342 -32.17 -21.91 -7.23
N PHE A 343 -31.31 -22.44 -8.14
CA PHE A 343 -29.96 -22.90 -7.82
C PHE A 343 -28.93 -22.28 -8.72
N GLU A 344 -27.83 -21.81 -8.12
CA GLU A 344 -26.66 -21.27 -8.79
C GLU A 344 -25.40 -21.76 -8.09
N LEU A 345 -24.46 -22.28 -8.86
CA LEU A 345 -23.13 -22.66 -8.43
C LEU A 345 -22.14 -21.77 -9.18
N GLU A 346 -21.24 -21.15 -8.48
CA GLU A 346 -20.17 -20.35 -9.07
C GLU A 346 -18.81 -20.73 -8.49
N GLY A 347 -17.76 -20.53 -9.27
CA GLY A 347 -16.42 -20.82 -8.79
C GLY A 347 -15.36 -20.05 -9.57
N MET A 348 -14.24 -19.86 -8.91
CA MET A 348 -13.05 -19.22 -9.45
C MET A 348 -11.81 -19.98 -8.99
N LEU A 349 -10.81 -20.07 -9.87
CA LEU A 349 -9.48 -20.54 -9.56
C LEU A 349 -8.46 -19.66 -10.29
N SER A 350 -7.47 -19.16 -9.56
CA SER A 350 -6.28 -18.49 -10.10
C SER A 350 -5.03 -19.21 -9.61
N VAL A 351 -4.13 -19.53 -10.53
CA VAL A 351 -2.83 -20.16 -10.23
C VAL A 351 -1.76 -19.35 -10.93
N GLY A 352 -0.96 -18.63 -10.14
CA GLY A 352 0.12 -17.77 -10.61
C GLY A 352 1.52 -18.34 -10.30
N ASP A 353 2.52 -17.78 -10.95
CA ASP A 353 3.93 -17.90 -10.63
C ASP A 353 4.57 -16.51 -10.73
N TRP A 354 4.85 -15.91 -9.55
CA TRP A 354 5.33 -14.54 -9.44
C TRP A 354 6.68 -14.52 -8.77
N VAL A 355 7.66 -13.95 -9.49
CA VAL A 355 9.05 -13.89 -9.04
C VAL A 355 9.63 -12.50 -9.32
N TRP A 356 10.61 -12.12 -8.51
CA TRP A 356 11.51 -11.02 -8.84
C TRP A 356 12.37 -11.42 -10.04
N ASP A 357 12.45 -10.57 -11.06
CA ASP A 357 13.14 -10.88 -12.32
C ASP A 357 14.48 -10.15 -12.48
N SER A 358 14.79 -9.28 -11.53
CA SER A 358 16.09 -8.60 -11.45
C SER A 358 16.63 -8.58 -10.02
N ASN A 359 17.94 -8.38 -9.92
CA ASN A 359 18.56 -7.92 -8.68
C ASN A 359 18.30 -6.41 -8.52
N ALA A 360 18.14 -5.94 -7.29
CA ALA A 360 17.92 -4.52 -7.00
C ALA A 360 19.23 -3.89 -6.52
N LYS A 361 19.71 -2.83 -7.19
CA LYS A 361 20.81 -1.99 -6.71
C LYS A 361 20.26 -0.70 -6.15
N GLY A 362 20.79 -0.24 -5.04
CA GLY A 362 20.42 1.02 -4.42
C GLY A 362 21.61 1.77 -3.85
N TYR A 363 21.37 3.03 -3.55
CA TYR A 363 22.34 3.95 -2.97
C TYR A 363 21.83 4.48 -1.64
N PHE A 364 22.77 4.78 -0.74
CA PHE A 364 22.46 5.27 0.60
C PHE A 364 22.44 6.79 0.63
N TYR A 365 21.41 7.33 1.27
CA TYR A 365 21.23 8.76 1.49
C TYR A 365 20.96 9.01 2.98
N ASN A 366 21.44 10.14 3.50
CA ASN A 366 21.08 10.57 4.85
C ASN A 366 19.64 11.11 4.90
N GLN A 367 19.20 11.52 6.07
CA GLN A 367 17.85 12.06 6.28
C GLN A 367 17.58 13.38 5.53
N ASN A 368 18.62 14.11 5.11
CA ASN A 368 18.53 15.32 4.30
C ASN A 368 18.55 15.03 2.79
N GLY A 369 18.71 13.75 2.39
CA GLY A 369 18.80 13.34 0.99
C GLY A 369 20.18 13.50 0.38
N GLU A 370 21.22 13.74 1.19
CA GLU A 370 22.61 13.79 0.72
C GLU A 370 23.16 12.37 0.58
N PRO A 371 23.95 12.08 -0.48
CA PRO A 371 24.52 10.76 -0.67
C PRO A 371 25.54 10.43 0.41
N LEU A 372 25.46 9.23 0.94
CA LEU A 372 26.40 8.74 1.95
C LEU A 372 27.58 8.02 1.28
N LYS A 373 28.76 8.20 1.85
CA LYS A 373 29.98 7.45 1.52
C LYS A 373 30.06 6.13 2.32
N ASP A 374 29.52 6.13 3.52
CA ASP A 374 29.51 4.98 4.44
C ASP A 374 28.30 5.05 5.38
N LEU A 375 28.10 4.01 6.19
CA LEU A 375 27.04 3.95 7.20
C LEU A 375 27.45 4.53 8.56
N ARG A 376 28.46 5.41 8.59
CA ARG A 376 28.81 6.24 9.77
C ARG A 376 28.29 7.68 9.61
N GLY A 377 27.65 7.97 8.47
CA GLY A 377 27.07 9.27 8.17
C GLY A 377 27.99 10.21 7.36
N THR A 378 29.15 9.75 6.92
CA THR A 378 30.04 10.54 6.07
C THR A 378 29.35 10.82 4.72
N VAL A 379 29.22 12.09 4.36
CA VAL A 379 28.62 12.51 3.09
C VAL A 379 29.64 12.29 1.95
N ALA A 380 29.15 11.78 0.81
CA ALA A 380 29.94 11.62 -0.40
C ALA A 380 30.16 12.96 -1.10
N SER A 381 31.18 13.04 -1.99
CA SER A 381 31.57 14.30 -2.66
C SER A 381 30.53 14.80 -3.68
N GLY A 382 29.51 14.01 -4.01
CA GLY A 382 28.40 14.37 -4.91
C GLY A 382 27.55 13.18 -5.26
N ILE A 383 26.35 13.43 -5.81
CA ILE A 383 25.35 12.40 -6.11
C ILE A 383 25.86 11.30 -7.07
N LEU A 384 26.77 11.66 -7.98
CA LEU A 384 27.36 10.74 -8.95
C LEU A 384 28.83 10.42 -8.64
N ALA A 385 29.29 10.68 -7.40
CA ALA A 385 30.65 10.41 -7.01
C ALA A 385 30.93 8.90 -6.92
N ASP A 386 32.15 8.49 -7.29
CA ASP A 386 32.59 7.10 -7.21
C ASP A 386 32.61 6.56 -5.77
N ASP A 387 32.56 7.46 -4.78
CA ASP A 387 32.57 7.14 -3.36
C ASP A 387 31.15 6.99 -2.74
N HIS A 388 30.08 7.07 -3.55
CA HIS A 388 28.72 6.89 -3.07
C HIS A 388 28.44 5.43 -2.65
N ALA A 389 28.09 5.25 -1.38
CA ALA A 389 27.80 3.92 -0.83
C ALA A 389 26.57 3.28 -1.49
N TRP A 390 26.68 2.00 -1.80
CA TRP A 390 25.65 1.21 -2.47
C TRP A 390 25.40 -0.13 -1.77
N ALA A 391 24.25 -0.73 -2.08
CA ALA A 391 23.99 -2.14 -1.79
C ALA A 391 23.26 -2.79 -2.96
N VAL A 392 23.50 -4.10 -3.16
CA VAL A 392 22.77 -4.92 -4.12
C VAL A 392 22.01 -6.01 -3.36
N LEU A 393 20.71 -6.13 -3.63
CA LEU A 393 19.91 -7.27 -3.23
C LEU A 393 19.92 -8.29 -4.36
N ASN A 394 20.53 -9.44 -4.14
CA ASN A 394 20.53 -10.55 -5.05
C ASN A 394 19.24 -11.37 -4.87
N GLN A 395 18.16 -10.92 -5.52
CA GLN A 395 16.78 -11.42 -5.34
C GLN A 395 16.19 -12.05 -6.61
N LYS A 396 16.91 -12.06 -7.72
CA LYS A 396 16.40 -12.65 -8.97
C LYS A 396 15.99 -14.10 -8.78
N GLY A 397 14.75 -14.43 -9.15
CA GLY A 397 14.16 -15.77 -9.00
C GLY A 397 13.43 -16.00 -7.67
N VAL A 398 13.62 -15.13 -6.67
CA VAL A 398 12.91 -15.21 -5.39
C VAL A 398 11.42 -14.94 -5.59
N LYS A 399 10.55 -15.65 -4.88
CA LYS A 399 9.09 -15.47 -4.96
C LYS A 399 8.68 -14.09 -4.45
N VAL A 400 7.74 -13.46 -5.16
CA VAL A 400 7.10 -12.23 -4.69
C VAL A 400 6.16 -12.57 -3.55
N GLY A 401 6.35 -11.92 -2.40
CA GLY A 401 5.55 -12.08 -1.20
C GLY A 401 4.35 -11.12 -1.11
N GLY A 402 3.60 -11.24 -0.01
CA GLY A 402 2.49 -10.35 0.33
C GLY A 402 1.19 -10.60 -0.45
N SER A 403 1.13 -11.63 -1.31
CA SER A 403 -0.07 -12.01 -2.05
C SER A 403 -0.06 -13.49 -2.42
N ALA A 404 -1.19 -14.17 -2.24
CA ALA A 404 -1.34 -15.57 -2.57
C ALA A 404 -1.27 -15.79 -4.08
N GLN A 405 -0.35 -16.65 -4.53
CA GLN A 405 -0.19 -17.02 -5.94
C GLN A 405 -1.17 -18.12 -6.38
N THR A 406 -1.96 -18.66 -5.46
CA THR A 406 -3.09 -19.54 -5.75
C THR A 406 -4.28 -19.12 -4.91
N THR A 407 -5.38 -18.78 -5.58
CA THR A 407 -6.64 -18.45 -4.91
C THR A 407 -7.77 -19.22 -5.57
N GLY A 408 -8.76 -19.61 -4.78
CA GLY A 408 -9.95 -20.30 -5.28
C GLY A 408 -11.17 -19.99 -4.45
N SER A 409 -12.33 -20.01 -5.09
CA SER A 409 -13.60 -19.93 -4.40
C SER A 409 -14.66 -20.82 -5.05
N ILE A 410 -15.59 -21.30 -4.23
CA ILE A 410 -16.82 -21.96 -4.69
C ILE A 410 -17.97 -21.36 -3.89
N GLY A 411 -18.97 -20.85 -4.60
CA GLY A 411 -20.18 -20.27 -4.05
C GLY A 411 -21.42 -21.04 -4.47
N ILE A 412 -22.31 -21.32 -3.52
CA ILE A 412 -23.62 -21.92 -3.76
C ILE A 412 -24.68 -20.89 -3.38
N ASN A 413 -25.57 -20.58 -4.31
CA ASN A 413 -26.71 -19.69 -4.08
C ASN A 413 -28.01 -20.43 -4.30
N ILE A 414 -28.90 -20.37 -3.31
CA ILE A 414 -30.20 -21.02 -3.34
C ILE A 414 -31.31 -19.99 -3.12
N ARG A 415 -32.33 -20.02 -3.98
CA ARG A 415 -33.55 -19.18 -3.90
C ARG A 415 -34.77 -20.08 -3.74
N PRO A 416 -35.03 -20.62 -2.53
CA PRO A 416 -36.06 -21.65 -2.33
C PRO A 416 -37.47 -21.09 -2.50
N LEU A 417 -37.67 -19.80 -2.23
CA LEU A 417 -38.97 -19.11 -2.30
C LEU A 417 -38.74 -17.70 -2.83
N ASP A 418 -39.80 -17.08 -3.34
CA ASP A 418 -39.75 -15.69 -3.80
C ASP A 418 -39.32 -14.75 -2.66
N GLY A 419 -38.34 -13.92 -2.96
CA GLY A 419 -37.75 -12.96 -2.01
C GLY A 419 -36.65 -13.52 -1.12
N PHE A 420 -36.52 -14.85 -0.95
CA PHE A 420 -35.45 -15.45 -0.17
C PHE A 420 -34.25 -15.86 -1.01
N ARG A 421 -33.05 -15.56 -0.50
CA ARG A 421 -31.78 -16.04 -1.04
C ARG A 421 -30.87 -16.45 0.11
N PHE A 422 -30.22 -17.59 -0.05
CA PHE A 422 -29.13 -18.06 0.81
C PHE A 422 -27.90 -18.29 -0.02
N GLY A 423 -26.75 -17.88 0.50
CA GLY A 423 -25.43 -18.08 -0.10
C GLY A 423 -24.49 -18.75 0.88
N LEU A 424 -23.69 -19.68 0.39
CA LEU A 424 -22.57 -20.26 1.11
C LEU A 424 -21.34 -20.19 0.19
N ASP A 425 -20.32 -19.49 0.61
CA ASP A 425 -19.10 -19.27 -0.16
C ASP A 425 -17.92 -19.88 0.60
N TRP A 426 -17.15 -20.73 -0.07
CA TRP A 426 -15.84 -21.17 0.36
C TRP A 426 -14.77 -20.41 -0.39
N VAL A 427 -13.82 -19.83 0.33
CA VAL A 427 -12.67 -19.11 -0.23
C VAL A 427 -11.41 -19.72 0.33
N ALA A 428 -10.42 -19.95 -0.53
CA ALA A 428 -9.12 -20.48 -0.15
C ALA A 428 -7.98 -19.72 -0.80
N SER A 429 -6.86 -19.63 -0.09
CA SER A 429 -5.60 -19.04 -0.55
C SER A 429 -4.44 -19.95 -0.20
N GLY A 430 -3.49 -20.06 -1.13
CA GLY A 430 -2.30 -20.87 -0.94
C GLY A 430 -1.16 -20.38 -1.81
N ARG A 431 0.03 -20.97 -1.65
CA ARG A 431 1.25 -20.44 -2.27
C ARG A 431 1.38 -18.93 -2.01
N ASN A 432 0.96 -18.51 -0.81
CA ASN A 432 1.23 -17.21 -0.28
C ASN A 432 2.63 -17.24 0.33
N TYR A 433 3.44 -16.25 0.01
CA TYR A 433 4.81 -16.13 0.51
C TYR A 433 4.91 -14.90 1.38
N SER A 434 5.65 -15.01 2.49
CA SER A 434 5.96 -13.85 3.32
C SER A 434 6.72 -12.80 2.52
N ASP A 435 6.52 -11.54 2.85
CA ASP A 435 7.44 -10.50 2.42
C ASP A 435 8.67 -10.51 3.31
N TYR A 436 9.76 -9.90 2.89
CA TYR A 436 10.95 -9.78 3.71
C TYR A 436 11.11 -8.37 4.25
N GLN A 437 11.53 -8.28 5.50
CA GLN A 437 12.00 -7.03 6.07
C GLN A 437 13.51 -6.95 6.03
N VAL A 438 13.97 -5.76 5.73
CA VAL A 438 15.38 -5.44 5.76
C VAL A 438 15.62 -4.57 6.96
N SER A 439 16.30 -5.11 7.98
CA SER A 439 16.75 -4.30 9.11
C SER A 439 18.07 -3.60 8.76
N SER A 440 18.37 -2.51 9.46
CA SER A 440 19.64 -1.80 9.31
C SER A 440 20.87 -2.69 9.54
N SER A 441 20.72 -3.72 10.37
CA SER A 441 21.79 -4.71 10.62
C SER A 441 22.08 -5.64 9.43
N ASN A 442 21.19 -5.71 8.43
CA ASN A 442 21.38 -6.52 7.23
C ASN A 442 22.13 -5.80 6.12
N TYR A 443 22.33 -4.49 6.23
CA TYR A 443 23.04 -3.72 5.21
C TYR A 443 24.43 -3.34 5.66
N SER A 444 25.36 -3.58 4.78
CA SER A 444 26.68 -2.95 4.81
C SER A 444 26.83 -2.12 3.55
N ALA A 445 27.44 -0.97 3.66
CA ALA A 445 27.81 -0.20 2.50
C ALA A 445 28.73 -1.03 1.57
N ASN A 446 28.56 -0.85 0.26
CA ASN A 446 29.33 -1.50 -0.79
C ASN A 446 29.29 -3.05 -0.72
N SER A 447 28.10 -3.59 -0.50
CA SER A 447 27.92 -5.03 -0.34
C SER A 447 26.77 -5.59 -1.18
N THR A 448 26.84 -6.90 -1.41
CA THR A 448 25.76 -7.69 -2.00
C THR A 448 25.13 -8.56 -0.92
N ILE A 449 23.81 -8.51 -0.82
CA ILE A 449 23.01 -9.27 0.11
C ILE A 449 22.25 -10.34 -0.67
N ASN A 450 22.50 -11.62 -0.37
CA ASN A 450 21.72 -12.71 -0.94
C ASN A 450 20.37 -12.79 -0.21
N VAL A 451 19.29 -12.61 -0.97
CA VAL A 451 17.94 -12.71 -0.45
C VAL A 451 17.56 -14.19 -0.34
N ALA A 452 17.20 -14.62 0.86
CA ALA A 452 16.77 -15.99 1.10
C ALA A 452 15.34 -16.22 0.59
N ASP A 453 14.98 -17.49 0.39
CA ASP A 453 13.62 -17.87 0.01
C ASP A 453 12.61 -17.45 1.10
N PRO A 454 11.49 -16.82 0.73
CA PRO A 454 10.47 -16.41 1.67
C PRO A 454 9.71 -17.62 2.23
N TRP A 455 9.22 -17.50 3.46
CA TRP A 455 8.36 -18.52 4.05
C TRP A 455 7.07 -18.70 3.25
N ARG A 456 6.79 -19.95 2.89
CA ARG A 456 5.53 -20.31 2.28
C ARG A 456 4.48 -20.47 3.36
N ILE A 457 3.59 -19.48 3.47
CA ILE A 457 2.48 -19.46 4.42
C ILE A 457 1.57 -20.67 4.18
N PRO A 458 1.13 -21.36 5.22
CA PRO A 458 0.14 -22.45 5.12
C PRO A 458 -1.14 -22.01 4.41
N TRP A 459 -1.89 -22.97 3.85
CA TRP A 459 -3.18 -22.70 3.23
C TRP A 459 -4.15 -22.04 4.21
N GLY A 460 -4.72 -20.90 3.77
CA GLY A 460 -5.83 -20.25 4.44
C GLY A 460 -7.14 -20.56 3.74
N ASN A 461 -8.20 -20.78 4.49
CA ASN A 461 -9.53 -20.90 3.94
C ASN A 461 -10.61 -20.50 4.94
N GLN A 462 -11.75 -20.09 4.42
CA GLN A 462 -12.93 -19.77 5.23
C GLN A 462 -14.22 -20.06 4.48
N PHE A 463 -15.29 -20.17 5.24
CA PHE A 463 -16.65 -20.25 4.73
C PHE A 463 -17.43 -19.03 5.18
N ASP A 464 -18.13 -18.40 4.24
CA ASP A 464 -18.97 -17.26 4.48
C ASP A 464 -20.42 -17.62 4.17
N PHE A 465 -21.34 -17.24 5.05
CA PHE A 465 -22.77 -17.48 4.87
C PHE A 465 -23.50 -16.15 4.71
N SER A 466 -24.42 -16.11 3.75
CA SER A 466 -25.28 -14.96 3.52
C SER A 466 -26.75 -15.38 3.43
N ALA A 467 -27.64 -14.54 3.94
CA ALA A 467 -29.08 -14.70 3.79
C ALA A 467 -29.69 -13.34 3.45
N SER A 468 -30.62 -13.31 2.53
CA SER A 468 -31.40 -12.11 2.24
C SER A 468 -32.88 -12.41 2.05
N TYR A 469 -33.71 -11.45 2.48
CA TYR A 469 -35.15 -11.49 2.28
C TYR A 469 -35.63 -10.15 1.74
N SER A 470 -36.29 -10.21 0.57
CA SER A 470 -36.92 -9.07 -0.09
C SER A 470 -38.43 -9.11 0.11
N PHE A 471 -39.01 -8.06 0.64
CA PHE A 471 -40.43 -7.93 0.95
C PHE A 471 -40.96 -6.54 0.62
N LYS A 472 -42.27 -6.38 0.63
CA LYS A 472 -42.93 -5.08 0.48
C LYS A 472 -43.56 -4.68 1.82
N ILE A 473 -43.37 -3.45 2.22
CA ILE A 473 -44.02 -2.87 3.41
C ILE A 473 -44.61 -1.51 3.01
N ALA A 474 -45.91 -1.31 3.24
CA ALA A 474 -46.61 -0.07 2.85
C ALA A 474 -46.37 0.37 1.40
N GLY A 475 -46.24 -0.56 0.45
CA GLY A 475 -45.95 -0.28 -0.96
C GLY A 475 -44.49 -0.08 -1.32
N VAL A 476 -43.62 0.05 -0.35
CA VAL A 476 -42.17 0.25 -0.51
C VAL A 476 -41.46 -1.10 -0.51
N ARG A 477 -40.51 -1.30 -1.42
CA ARG A 477 -39.71 -2.52 -1.46
C ARG A 477 -38.53 -2.43 -0.46
N ALA A 478 -38.43 -3.39 0.43
CA ALA A 478 -37.33 -3.50 1.38
C ALA A 478 -36.58 -4.83 1.17
N THR A 479 -35.29 -4.85 1.47
CA THR A 479 -34.46 -6.06 1.51
C THR A 479 -33.63 -6.07 2.78
N LEU A 480 -33.81 -7.10 3.59
CA LEU A 480 -32.98 -7.40 4.75
C LEU A 480 -31.88 -8.37 4.34
N ASN A 481 -30.62 -8.03 4.63
CA ASN A 481 -29.46 -8.88 4.37
C ASN A 481 -28.74 -9.16 5.68
N GLY A 482 -28.38 -10.41 5.91
CA GLY A 482 -27.50 -10.84 7.01
C GLY A 482 -26.30 -11.60 6.44
N ASN A 483 -25.11 -11.35 6.98
CA ASN A 483 -23.90 -12.07 6.60
C ASN A 483 -23.18 -12.54 7.84
N ILE A 484 -22.59 -13.73 7.76
CA ILE A 484 -21.66 -14.30 8.72
C ILE A 484 -20.39 -14.62 7.94
N ASN A 485 -19.35 -13.82 8.14
CA ASN A 485 -18.05 -14.11 7.56
C ASN A 485 -17.26 -15.02 8.50
N ASN A 486 -16.48 -15.92 7.93
CA ASN A 486 -15.75 -16.97 8.65
C ASN A 486 -16.67 -17.79 9.57
N LEU A 487 -17.65 -18.46 8.96
CA LEU A 487 -18.73 -19.21 9.62
C LEU A 487 -18.22 -20.16 10.71
N PHE A 488 -17.08 -20.80 10.51
CA PHE A 488 -16.50 -21.78 11.43
C PHE A 488 -15.47 -21.16 12.41
N ASN A 489 -15.28 -19.83 12.39
CA ASN A 489 -14.31 -19.12 13.24
C ASN A 489 -12.89 -19.70 13.12
N HIS A 490 -12.46 -19.98 11.90
CA HIS A 490 -11.15 -20.53 11.62
C HIS A 490 -10.09 -19.40 11.51
N TYR A 491 -9.01 -19.49 12.30
CA TYR A 491 -7.89 -18.57 12.23
C TYR A 491 -6.77 -19.16 11.39
N TYR A 492 -6.25 -18.38 10.47
CA TYR A 492 -5.12 -18.74 9.63
C TYR A 492 -4.20 -17.53 9.41
N VAL A 493 -2.95 -17.76 9.07
CA VAL A 493 -2.00 -16.68 8.76
C VAL A 493 -2.33 -16.12 7.38
N MET A 494 -2.62 -14.83 7.32
CA MET A 494 -2.92 -14.10 6.08
C MET A 494 -1.66 -13.51 5.45
N ASP A 495 -0.74 -13.03 6.27
CA ASP A 495 0.47 -12.36 5.84
C ASP A 495 1.58 -12.56 6.86
N ALA A 496 2.83 -12.47 6.43
CA ALA A 496 4.00 -12.63 7.28
C ALA A 496 5.22 -11.90 6.72
N TYR A 497 6.15 -11.58 7.61
CA TYR A 497 7.47 -11.05 7.27
C TYR A 497 8.56 -11.93 7.85
N ASN A 498 9.56 -12.26 7.05
CA ASN A 498 10.78 -12.94 7.50
C ASN A 498 12.01 -12.06 7.30
N ASN A 499 13.12 -12.45 7.94
CA ASN A 499 14.39 -11.78 7.73
C ASN A 499 14.89 -12.04 6.30
N ILE A 500 15.44 -11.02 5.65
CA ILE A 500 15.89 -11.08 4.25
C ILE A 500 17.02 -12.11 4.01
N THR A 501 17.86 -12.37 5.00
CA THR A 501 19.05 -13.23 4.85
C THR A 501 18.87 -14.65 5.35
N THR A 502 17.72 -14.97 5.95
CA THR A 502 17.44 -16.27 6.55
C THR A 502 16.29 -16.94 5.82
N ALA A 503 16.48 -18.21 5.44
CA ALA A 503 15.43 -19.00 4.76
C ALA A 503 14.12 -18.96 5.53
N GLY A 504 13.03 -18.80 4.80
CA GLY A 504 11.70 -18.61 5.37
C GLY A 504 11.10 -19.89 5.92
N GLU A 505 11.28 -20.08 7.20
CA GLU A 505 10.66 -21.14 8.02
C GLU A 505 9.90 -20.50 9.16
N TRP A 506 9.00 -21.26 9.79
CA TRP A 506 8.20 -20.72 10.91
C TRP A 506 9.10 -20.10 12.03
N ASP A 507 10.18 -20.75 12.38
CA ASP A 507 11.08 -20.30 13.46
C ASP A 507 11.86 -19.02 13.10
N ASN A 508 11.92 -18.69 11.82
CA ASN A 508 12.59 -17.50 11.29
C ASN A 508 11.61 -16.37 10.92
N VAL A 509 10.31 -16.57 11.14
CA VAL A 509 9.29 -15.56 10.87
C VAL A 509 9.39 -14.45 11.91
N TYR A 510 9.57 -13.24 11.43
CA TYR A 510 9.68 -12.05 12.25
C TYR A 510 8.32 -11.57 12.76
N ARG A 511 7.27 -11.63 11.92
CA ARG A 511 5.92 -11.17 12.22
C ARG A 511 4.89 -11.93 11.41
N VAL A 512 3.75 -12.23 12.01
CA VAL A 512 2.60 -12.82 11.33
C VAL A 512 1.34 -11.99 11.59
N PHE A 513 0.44 -12.02 10.62
CA PHE A 513 -0.89 -11.43 10.73
C PHE A 513 -1.93 -12.53 10.50
N TYR A 514 -2.82 -12.68 11.45
CA TYR A 514 -3.89 -13.66 11.38
C TYR A 514 -5.14 -13.08 10.72
N SER A 515 -5.95 -13.97 10.15
CA SER A 515 -7.30 -13.63 9.70
C SER A 515 -8.15 -13.12 10.85
N PHE A 516 -9.16 -12.31 10.53
CA PHE A 516 -10.19 -11.99 11.51
C PHE A 516 -10.98 -13.25 11.86
N GLY A 517 -11.42 -13.37 13.11
CA GLY A 517 -12.38 -14.35 13.53
C GLY A 517 -13.74 -14.12 12.87
N ARG A 518 -14.74 -14.83 13.34
CA ARG A 518 -16.12 -14.69 12.85
C ARG A 518 -16.66 -13.28 13.05
N THR A 519 -17.22 -12.71 11.98
CA THR A 519 -17.86 -11.39 12.00
C THR A 519 -19.29 -11.48 11.48
N TYR A 520 -20.14 -10.55 11.91
CA TYR A 520 -21.54 -10.48 11.54
C TYR A 520 -21.88 -9.11 10.99
N SER A 521 -22.76 -9.07 9.98
CA SER A 521 -23.34 -7.81 9.53
C SER A 521 -24.80 -7.98 9.17
N VAL A 522 -25.59 -6.94 9.46
CA VAL A 522 -26.99 -6.84 9.06
C VAL A 522 -27.21 -5.52 8.36
N ARG A 523 -27.90 -5.54 7.22
CA ARG A 523 -28.22 -4.36 6.43
C ARG A 523 -29.68 -4.38 5.97
N LEU A 524 -30.40 -3.30 6.22
CA LEU A 524 -31.72 -3.05 5.64
C LEU A 524 -31.55 -2.05 4.49
N LYS A 525 -32.02 -2.43 3.29
CA LYS A 525 -32.11 -1.55 2.11
C LYS A 525 -33.57 -1.27 1.83
N VAL A 526 -33.94 -0.01 1.74
CA VAL A 526 -35.29 0.44 1.38
C VAL A 526 -35.22 1.20 0.06
N ASN A 527 -36.10 0.85 -0.90
CA ASN A 527 -36.18 1.52 -2.21
C ASN A 527 -37.54 2.24 -2.27
N PHE A 528 -37.48 3.55 -2.27
CA PHE A 528 -38.62 4.45 -2.35
C PHE A 528 -39.04 4.68 -3.80
#